data_02849247e4d3649a1971d84b43a0b871
#
_entry.id   02849247e4d3649a1971d84b43a0b871
#
_cell.length_a   1.000
_cell.length_b   1.000
_cell.length_c   1.000
_cell.angle_alpha   90.00
_cell.angle_beta   90.00
_cell.angle_gamma   90.00
#
_symmetry.space_group_name_H-M   'P 1'
#
loop_
_entity.id
_entity.type
_entity.pdbx_description
1 polymer ?
#
loop_
_entity_poly.entity_id
_entity_poly.type
_entity_poly.pdbx_seq_one_letter_code
_entity_poly.pdbx_strand_id
1 'polypeptide(L)'
;MSDVHYKKHRVFRETEDVIFYDISVEESNASDLVVHTGPATSPPDDSVGAKQFYIHSFQDDYNRVVSGERIFELVNYSWKYPYHIVHLNVHNGTLFIPRGTFHRSQSGKDGSIVINQAKRYEGFNPDAEFYPVSCATNMELYNVFVK
;
A
#
# COMPACT_ATOMS: atom_id res chain seq x y z
N MET A 1 1.28 7.45 19.40
CA MET A 1 0.76 6.52 18.40
C MET A 1 1.64 6.56 17.16
N SER A 2 2.00 5.42 16.63
CA SER A 2 2.80 5.33 15.41
C SER A 2 1.97 5.71 14.18
N ASP A 3 2.58 6.44 13.26
CA ASP A 3 1.92 6.81 12.00
C ASP A 3 1.68 5.58 11.11
N VAL A 4 2.69 4.73 11.00
CA VAL A 4 2.65 3.55 10.13
C VAL A 4 2.50 2.30 10.99
N HIS A 5 1.55 1.44 10.62
CA HIS A 5 1.23 0.24 11.36
C HIS A 5 1.52 -1.02 10.54
N TYR A 6 2.21 -1.97 11.20
CA TYR A 6 2.45 -3.31 10.67
C TYR A 6 1.76 -4.33 11.55
N LYS A 7 1.11 -5.30 10.90
CA LYS A 7 0.58 -6.48 11.57
C LYS A 7 1.59 -7.61 11.36
N LYS A 8 2.23 -8.05 12.43
CA LYS A 8 3.14 -9.20 12.37
C LYS A 8 2.38 -10.45 12.01
N HIS A 9 2.96 -11.27 11.13
CA HIS A 9 2.41 -12.58 10.84
C HIS A 9 2.68 -13.51 12.02
N ARG A 10 1.63 -14.15 12.51
CA ARG A 10 1.75 -15.10 13.61
C ARG A 10 2.20 -16.47 13.07
N VAL A 11 3.25 -17.02 13.67
CA VAL A 11 3.64 -18.40 13.39
C VAL A 11 2.71 -19.32 14.19
N PHE A 12 1.93 -20.14 13.51
CA PHE A 12 1.06 -21.09 14.20
C PHE A 12 1.57 -22.52 14.18
N ARG A 13 2.53 -22.81 13.32
CA ARG A 13 3.17 -24.12 13.23
C ARG A 13 4.57 -23.97 12.68
N GLU A 14 5.50 -24.72 13.23
CA GLU A 14 6.87 -24.75 12.75
C GLU A 14 7.37 -26.20 12.80
N THR A 15 7.96 -26.63 11.71
CA THR A 15 8.64 -27.91 11.59
C THR A 15 10.05 -27.65 11.11
N GLU A 16 10.90 -28.68 11.02
CA GLU A 16 12.22 -28.52 10.44
C GLU A 16 12.10 -27.99 9.02
N ASP A 17 12.75 -26.87 8.74
CA ASP A 17 12.80 -26.20 7.43
C ASP A 17 11.47 -25.62 6.92
N VAL A 18 10.38 -25.68 7.70
CA VAL A 18 9.09 -25.12 7.26
C VAL A 18 8.44 -24.30 8.37
N ILE A 19 8.01 -23.10 8.02
CA ILE A 19 7.30 -22.20 8.93
C ILE A 19 5.91 -21.94 8.34
N PHE A 20 4.87 -22.10 9.17
CA PHE A 20 3.49 -21.83 8.79
C PHE A 20 3.04 -20.53 9.44
N TYR A 21 2.79 -19.51 8.64
CA TYR A 21 2.30 -18.23 9.12
C TYR A 21 0.79 -18.14 8.99
N ASP A 22 0.17 -17.56 10.02
CA ASP A 22 -1.20 -17.12 9.95
C ASP A 22 -1.21 -15.69 9.44
N ILE A 23 -1.77 -15.49 8.26
CA ILE A 23 -1.83 -14.21 7.57
C ILE A 23 -3.24 -13.64 7.57
N SER A 24 -4.12 -14.14 8.41
CA SER A 24 -5.50 -13.68 8.49
C SER A 24 -5.56 -12.20 8.82
N VAL A 25 -6.44 -11.50 8.13
CA VAL A 25 -6.87 -10.14 8.47
C VAL A 25 -8.37 -10.23 8.74
N GLU A 26 -8.74 -10.15 10.02
CA GLU A 26 -10.12 -10.37 10.46
C GLU A 26 -11.10 -9.43 9.78
N GLU A 27 -10.68 -8.19 9.56
CA GLU A 27 -11.52 -7.14 9.00
C GLU A 27 -11.69 -7.25 7.48
N SER A 28 -10.88 -8.06 6.81
CA SER A 28 -10.87 -8.15 5.34
C SER A 28 -12.15 -8.79 4.79
N ASN A 29 -12.67 -8.19 3.74
CA ASN A 29 -13.80 -8.71 2.97
C ASN A 29 -13.53 -8.74 1.47
N ALA A 30 -12.29 -8.44 1.06
CA ALA A 30 -11.88 -8.48 -0.34
C ALA A 30 -10.38 -8.76 -0.39
N SER A 31 -9.93 -9.49 -1.42
CA SER A 31 -8.52 -9.81 -1.59
C SER A 31 -8.10 -9.59 -3.03
N ASP A 32 -7.01 -8.86 -3.21
CA ASP A 32 -6.45 -8.56 -4.52
C ASP A 32 -5.02 -9.07 -4.58
N LEU A 33 -4.65 -9.64 -5.72
CA LEU A 33 -3.27 -9.99 -6.03
C LEU A 33 -2.73 -8.93 -6.98
N VAL A 34 -1.66 -8.24 -6.57
CA VAL A 34 -1.08 -7.14 -7.34
C VAL A 34 0.33 -7.52 -7.77
N VAL A 35 0.51 -7.72 -9.07
CA VAL A 35 1.78 -8.21 -9.63
C VAL A 35 2.47 -7.11 -10.41
N HIS A 36 3.68 -6.78 -10.00
CA HIS A 36 4.62 -6.00 -10.81
C HIS A 36 5.56 -6.98 -11.48
N THR A 37 5.50 -7.11 -12.80
CA THR A 37 6.27 -8.11 -13.54
C THR A 37 7.74 -7.73 -13.74
N GLY A 38 8.07 -6.48 -13.48
CA GLY A 38 9.42 -5.91 -13.57
C GLY A 38 9.42 -4.55 -12.92
N PRO A 39 10.29 -3.62 -13.34
CA PRO A 39 10.24 -2.25 -12.86
C PRO A 39 8.85 -1.68 -13.13
N ALA A 40 8.20 -1.21 -12.09
CA ALA A 40 6.85 -0.68 -12.21
C ALA A 40 6.57 0.32 -11.12
N THR A 41 5.72 1.29 -11.41
CA THR A 41 5.22 2.28 -10.45
C THR A 41 3.70 2.32 -10.59
N SER A 42 2.99 2.21 -9.48
CA SER A 42 1.53 2.19 -9.46
C SER A 42 0.98 3.21 -8.46
N PRO A 43 0.26 4.22 -8.90
CA PRO A 43 0.04 4.61 -10.29
C PRO A 43 1.31 5.19 -10.91
N PRO A 44 1.44 5.17 -12.24
CA PRO A 44 2.58 5.81 -12.90
C PRO A 44 2.55 7.33 -12.72
N ASP A 45 3.67 7.98 -13.02
CA ASP A 45 3.70 9.44 -13.08
C ASP A 45 2.73 9.94 -14.16
N ASP A 46 2.27 11.18 -14.02
CA ASP A 46 1.37 11.78 -15.01
C ASP A 46 2.13 12.21 -16.28
N SER A 47 1.42 12.80 -17.24
CA SER A 47 1.99 13.18 -18.53
C SER A 47 3.08 14.25 -18.44
N VAL A 48 3.17 14.98 -17.34
CA VAL A 48 4.21 16.01 -17.12
C VAL A 48 5.28 15.55 -16.13
N GLY A 49 5.29 14.28 -15.77
CA GLY A 49 6.30 13.69 -14.90
C GLY A 49 6.06 13.88 -13.40
N ALA A 50 4.88 14.32 -13.01
CA ALA A 50 4.53 14.46 -11.58
C ALA A 50 4.04 13.12 -11.01
N LYS A 51 4.40 12.85 -9.76
CA LYS A 51 3.95 11.65 -9.06
C LYS A 51 2.43 11.65 -8.93
N GLN A 52 1.84 10.49 -9.13
CA GLN A 52 0.43 10.26 -8.89
C GLN A 52 0.25 9.27 -7.75
N PHE A 53 -0.88 9.41 -7.06
CA PHE A 53 -1.24 8.58 -5.91
C PHE A 53 -2.68 8.09 -6.05
N TYR A 54 -2.97 6.95 -5.42
CA TYR A 54 -4.34 6.56 -5.14
C TYR A 54 -4.72 7.02 -3.74
N ILE A 55 -6.00 7.26 -3.53
CA ILE A 55 -6.57 7.48 -2.20
C ILE A 55 -7.93 6.80 -2.16
N HIS A 56 -8.19 6.07 -1.09
CA HIS A 56 -9.45 5.36 -0.93
C HIS A 56 -10.28 6.02 0.17
N SER A 57 -11.52 6.34 -0.17
CA SER A 57 -12.49 6.85 0.81
C SER A 57 -13.26 5.72 1.49
N PHE A 58 -13.38 4.56 0.81
CA PHE A 58 -14.20 3.45 1.26
C PHE A 58 -13.44 2.12 1.26
N GLN A 59 -12.12 2.17 1.43
CA GLN A 59 -11.31 0.97 1.51
C GLN A 59 -10.11 1.19 2.42
N ASP A 60 -9.90 0.28 3.36
CA ASP A 60 -8.63 0.12 4.06
C ASP A 60 -7.83 -0.96 3.35
N ASP A 61 -6.51 -0.77 3.24
CA ASP A 61 -5.61 -1.75 2.63
C ASP A 61 -4.78 -2.44 3.70
N TYR A 62 -4.62 -3.75 3.53
CA TYR A 62 -3.71 -4.57 4.32
C TYR A 62 -2.81 -5.32 3.34
N ASN A 63 -1.64 -4.75 3.08
CA ASN A 63 -0.72 -5.24 2.06
C ASN A 63 0.41 -6.07 2.65
N ARG A 64 0.67 -7.24 2.07
CA ARG A 64 1.86 -8.00 2.37
C ARG A 64 2.55 -8.44 1.08
N VAL A 65 3.88 -8.43 1.12
CA VAL A 65 4.69 -8.90 0.00
C VAL A 65 4.84 -10.41 0.12
N VAL A 66 4.58 -11.12 -0.97
CA VAL A 66 4.80 -12.58 -1.05
C VAL A 66 6.00 -12.92 -1.92
N SER A 67 6.49 -11.98 -2.72
CA SER A 67 7.69 -12.15 -3.53
C SER A 67 8.31 -10.79 -3.84
N GLY A 68 9.62 -10.67 -3.70
CA GLY A 68 10.36 -9.44 -4.00
C GLY A 68 10.25 -8.40 -2.89
N GLU A 69 10.40 -7.16 -3.29
CA GLU A 69 10.32 -6.01 -2.40
C GLU A 69 9.49 -4.92 -3.06
N ARG A 70 8.65 -4.26 -2.29
CA ARG A 70 7.85 -3.15 -2.77
C ARG A 70 8.04 -1.93 -1.88
N ILE A 71 8.28 -0.78 -2.51
CA ILE A 71 8.42 0.49 -1.81
C ILE A 71 7.10 1.23 -1.91
N PHE A 72 6.55 1.64 -0.77
CA PHE A 72 5.33 2.43 -0.68
C PHE A 72 5.67 3.85 -0.27
N GLU A 73 5.03 4.81 -0.92
CA GLU A 73 5.01 6.20 -0.46
C GLU A 73 3.61 6.49 0.07
N LEU A 74 3.53 6.97 1.30
CA LEU A 74 2.28 7.22 2.01
C LEU A 74 2.21 8.68 2.42
N VAL A 75 1.05 9.31 2.19
CA VAL A 75 0.80 10.68 2.64
C VAL A 75 -0.53 10.72 3.38
N ASN A 76 -0.48 11.14 4.64
CA ASN A 76 -1.69 11.29 5.47
C ASN A 76 -1.50 12.47 6.42
N TYR A 77 -2.32 13.49 6.26
CA TYR A 77 -2.20 14.73 7.03
C TYR A 77 -2.62 14.61 8.48
N SER A 78 -3.33 13.54 8.85
CA SER A 78 -3.65 13.29 10.26
C SER A 78 -2.47 12.72 11.04
N TRP A 79 -1.42 12.33 10.36
CA TRP A 79 -0.20 11.81 10.99
C TRP A 79 0.71 12.94 11.44
N LYS A 80 1.52 12.65 12.47
CA LYS A 80 2.51 13.60 12.98
C LYS A 80 3.50 13.99 11.89
N TYR A 81 3.97 13.00 11.13
CA TYR A 81 4.80 13.19 9.94
C TYR A 81 3.99 12.74 8.73
N PRO A 82 3.48 13.66 7.92
CA PRO A 82 2.54 13.32 6.85
C PRO A 82 3.07 12.36 5.79
N TYR A 83 4.37 12.39 5.50
CA TYR A 83 4.97 11.63 4.42
C TYR A 83 5.89 10.53 4.95
N HIS A 84 5.64 9.29 4.53
CA HIS A 84 6.49 8.14 4.85
C HIS A 84 6.82 7.34 3.61
N ILE A 85 8.06 6.84 3.56
CA ILE A 85 8.49 5.84 2.59
C ILE A 85 8.67 4.53 3.35
N VAL A 86 8.01 3.48 2.87
CA VAL A 86 8.01 2.18 3.53
C VAL A 86 8.56 1.13 2.58
N HIS A 87 9.63 0.45 2.98
CA HIS A 87 10.18 -0.68 2.24
C HIS A 87 9.56 -1.96 2.80
N LEU A 88 8.72 -2.61 1.99
CA LEU A 88 8.00 -3.81 2.39
C LEU A 88 8.57 -5.03 1.68
N ASN A 89 8.89 -6.07 2.45
CA ASN A 89 9.34 -7.37 1.94
C ASN A 89 8.60 -8.50 2.65
N VAL A 90 8.91 -9.75 2.31
CA VAL A 90 8.20 -10.91 2.85
C VAL A 90 8.32 -11.05 4.37
N HIS A 91 9.29 -10.41 4.98
CA HIS A 91 9.56 -10.52 6.43
C HIS A 91 8.94 -9.41 7.28
N ASN A 92 8.44 -8.34 6.68
CA ASN A 92 7.93 -7.17 7.44
C ASN A 92 6.54 -7.36 8.03
N GLY A 93 5.79 -8.36 7.58
CA GLY A 93 4.39 -8.51 7.96
C GLY A 93 3.45 -7.79 7.00
N THR A 94 2.31 -7.38 7.51
CA THR A 94 1.27 -6.71 6.73
C THR A 94 1.25 -5.22 7.04
N LEU A 95 1.38 -4.40 6.01
CA LEU A 95 1.30 -2.94 6.12
C LEU A 95 -0.17 -2.52 6.06
N PHE A 96 -0.61 -1.82 7.09
CA PHE A 96 -1.94 -1.23 7.13
C PHE A 96 -1.92 0.18 6.52
N ILE A 97 -2.73 0.40 5.50
CA ILE A 97 -2.94 1.72 4.89
C ILE A 97 -4.40 2.10 5.11
N PRO A 98 -4.69 2.95 6.10
CA PRO A 98 -6.08 3.33 6.36
C PRO A 98 -6.64 4.18 5.22
N ARG A 99 -7.95 4.11 5.03
CA ARG A 99 -8.63 5.00 4.08
C ARG A 99 -8.31 6.46 4.40
N GLY A 100 -8.28 7.31 3.37
CA GLY A 100 -7.86 8.69 3.53
C GLY A 100 -6.35 8.89 3.45
N THR A 101 -5.59 7.83 3.16
CA THR A 101 -4.14 7.89 2.97
C THR A 101 -3.82 7.84 1.49
N PHE A 102 -3.13 8.84 0.98
CA PHE A 102 -2.58 8.80 -0.38
C PHE A 102 -1.46 7.77 -0.41
N HIS A 103 -1.45 6.92 -1.43
CA HIS A 103 -0.41 5.89 -1.55
C HIS A 103 -0.04 5.62 -3.00
N ARG A 104 1.22 5.24 -3.18
CA ARG A 104 1.76 4.73 -4.43
C ARG A 104 2.81 3.69 -4.09
N SER A 105 3.08 2.81 -5.03
CA SER A 105 4.10 1.78 -4.82
C SER A 105 4.96 1.57 -6.05
N GLN A 106 6.19 1.10 -5.82
CA GLN A 106 7.12 0.83 -6.90
C GLN A 106 7.96 -0.40 -6.62
N SER A 107 8.38 -1.04 -7.68
CA SER A 107 9.26 -2.20 -7.66
C SER A 107 10.49 -1.95 -8.51
N GLY A 108 11.60 -2.59 -8.16
CA GLY A 108 12.81 -2.63 -8.99
C GLY A 108 12.69 -3.62 -10.14
N LYS A 109 13.82 -3.96 -10.74
CA LYS A 109 13.88 -4.74 -11.99
C LYS A 109 13.25 -6.13 -11.91
N ASP A 110 13.23 -6.73 -10.74
CA ASP A 110 12.71 -8.08 -10.56
C ASP A 110 11.21 -8.11 -10.26
N GLY A 111 10.59 -6.94 -10.13
CA GLY A 111 9.18 -6.84 -9.78
C GLY A 111 8.88 -7.22 -8.35
N SER A 112 7.61 -7.41 -8.06
CA SER A 112 7.15 -7.89 -6.75
C SER A 112 5.71 -8.36 -6.84
N ILE A 113 5.31 -9.19 -5.88
CA ILE A 113 3.94 -9.67 -5.76
C ILE A 113 3.43 -9.31 -4.37
N VAL A 114 2.28 -8.64 -4.34
CA VAL A 114 1.63 -8.20 -3.12
C VAL A 114 0.22 -8.76 -3.07
N ILE A 115 -0.21 -9.20 -1.90
CA ILE A 115 -1.61 -9.51 -1.64
C ILE A 115 -2.16 -8.40 -0.75
N ASN A 116 -3.25 -7.79 -1.20
CA ASN A 116 -4.00 -6.82 -0.42
C ASN A 116 -5.25 -7.50 0.13
N GLN A 117 -5.30 -7.67 1.45
CA GLN A 117 -6.48 -8.18 2.14
C GLN A 117 -7.29 -6.96 2.60
N ALA A 118 -8.03 -6.38 1.67
CA ALA A 118 -8.71 -5.11 1.87
C ALA A 118 -9.98 -5.24 2.70
N LYS A 119 -10.35 -4.15 3.36
CA LYS A 119 -11.69 -3.96 3.88
C LYS A 119 -12.38 -2.89 3.07
N ARG A 120 -13.45 -3.28 2.39
CA ARG A 120 -14.29 -2.37 1.61
C ARG A 120 -15.56 -2.04 2.38
N TYR A 121 -15.85 -0.74 2.44
CA TYR A 121 -17.02 -0.22 3.14
C TYR A 121 -18.16 0.02 2.16
N GLU A 122 -19.35 0.20 2.68
CA GLU A 122 -20.51 0.61 1.88
C GLU A 122 -20.17 1.93 1.17
N GLY A 123 -20.46 2.00 -0.12
CA GLY A 123 -20.08 3.14 -0.95
C GLY A 123 -18.86 2.92 -1.81
N PHE A 124 -18.15 1.81 -1.64
CA PHE A 124 -16.99 1.47 -2.48
C PHE A 124 -17.40 1.41 -3.95
N ASN A 125 -16.65 2.15 -4.78
CA ASN A 125 -16.86 2.17 -6.24
C ASN A 125 -15.48 2.11 -6.90
N PRO A 126 -15.14 1.02 -7.63
CA PRO A 126 -13.82 0.88 -8.24
C PRO A 126 -13.42 2.05 -9.13
N ASP A 127 -14.35 2.63 -9.85
CA ASP A 127 -14.04 3.74 -10.77
C ASP A 127 -13.57 4.98 -10.02
N ALA A 128 -14.07 5.21 -8.82
CA ALA A 128 -13.64 6.34 -7.97
C ALA A 128 -12.41 6.02 -7.13
N GLU A 129 -12.35 4.78 -6.59
CA GLU A 129 -11.28 4.39 -5.66
C GLU A 129 -9.93 4.22 -6.35
N PHE A 130 -9.92 3.81 -7.61
CA PHE A 130 -8.69 3.55 -8.36
C PHE A 130 -8.37 4.64 -9.38
N TYR A 131 -8.84 5.86 -9.14
CA TYR A 131 -8.54 7.00 -9.98
C TYR A 131 -7.26 7.69 -9.50
N PRO A 132 -6.22 7.86 -10.36
CA PRO A 132 -4.97 8.47 -9.94
C PRO A 132 -5.12 9.97 -9.67
N VAL A 133 -4.43 10.45 -8.64
CA VAL A 133 -4.42 11.86 -8.22
C VAL A 133 -2.98 12.38 -8.34
N SER A 134 -2.77 13.43 -9.13
CA SER A 134 -1.43 14.01 -9.35
C SER A 134 -1.04 14.97 -8.24
N CYS A 135 0.21 14.89 -7.79
CA CYS A 135 0.76 15.83 -6.83
C CYS A 135 0.90 17.26 -7.42
N ALA A 136 0.84 17.39 -8.75
CA ALA A 136 0.90 18.71 -9.39
C ALA A 136 -0.45 19.45 -9.32
N THR A 137 -1.55 18.75 -9.18
CA THR A 137 -2.91 19.31 -9.23
C THR A 137 -3.70 19.20 -7.93
N ASN A 138 -3.27 18.32 -7.02
CA ASN A 138 -3.92 18.15 -5.72
C ASN A 138 -3.18 19.00 -4.69
N MET A 139 -3.88 19.90 -4.02
CA MET A 139 -3.26 20.85 -3.08
C MET A 139 -2.59 20.18 -1.90
N GLU A 140 -3.18 19.12 -1.36
CA GLU A 140 -2.60 18.42 -0.23
C GLU A 140 -1.27 17.77 -0.62
N LEU A 141 -1.24 17.05 -1.74
CA LEU A 141 0.00 16.45 -2.24
C LEU A 141 1.01 17.49 -2.69
N TYR A 142 0.55 18.56 -3.34
CA TYR A 142 1.42 19.62 -3.79
C TYR A 142 2.23 20.21 -2.61
N ASN A 143 1.58 20.47 -1.50
CA ASN A 143 2.23 21.04 -0.33
C ASN A 143 3.30 20.13 0.28
N VAL A 144 3.21 18.82 0.07
CA VAL A 144 4.24 17.88 0.54
C VAL A 144 5.46 17.84 -0.38
N PHE A 145 5.25 17.88 -1.70
CA PHE A 145 6.32 17.58 -2.66
C PHE A 145 6.91 18.79 -3.37
N VAL A 146 6.19 19.90 -3.44
CA VAL A 146 6.59 21.07 -4.23
C VAL A 146 6.88 22.30 -3.37
N LYS A 147 6.43 22.29 -2.17
CA LYS A 147 6.59 23.38 -1.22
C LYS A 147 8.05 23.71 -0.88
#